data_fb26c828b6a126a0329055a84c63a51f
#
_entry.id   fb26c828b6a126a0329055a84c63a51f
#
_cell.length_a   1.000
_cell.length_b   1.000
_cell.length_c   1.000
_cell.angle_alpha   90.00
_cell.angle_beta   90.00
_cell.angle_gamma   90.00
#
_symmetry.space_group_name_H-M   'P 1'
#
loop_
_entity.id
_entity.type
_entity.pdbx_description
1 polymer ?
#
loop_
_entity_poly.entity_id
_entity_poly.type
_entity_poly.pdbx_seq_one_letter_code
_entity_poly.pdbx_strand_id
1 'polypeptide(L)'
;MTSKASAETLQARPGEKIVSTAVIYMIAAFILVAQIVLTMQIDERLVDRSRFEINRELGAVFETTRTALYRWFEQELENVEFWSEHEDVRRLSRALVSSTELKAQSIDRPVNHYQANLDKVLAPVLERSDVLGYGLLTLDGVVMAGSNPSDRGKKRHTKEIFDLLDKVLNFSRSGITMPTRSHSQYYAAMHVAAAVYDDDNNPIAILKINIDPELGFTEILRRGKIGESGESYAFNRQGKMISQSRFDQDLKEIGLVAELARSILNLDIRDPGVNLLEGRRPTLVREKQPLTLMAQSAIEQGDGSNLDGYRDYRGVPVIGTWMWDPVYEFGFATEIDVEEAYASVNATRKLFFILSGIMGSLVLLLTAFFIWNRSRSEAARIAIQQ
;
A
#
# COMPACT_ATOMS: atom_id res chain seq x y z
N MET A 1 -61.13 85.07 -44.59
CA MET A 1 -60.74 83.68 -45.00
C MET A 1 -59.80 83.11 -43.93
N THR A 2 -60.27 82.19 -43.28
CA THR A 2 -59.71 81.55 -42.08
C THR A 2 -58.65 80.52 -42.40
N SER A 3 -57.49 80.61 -41.76
CA SER A 3 -56.57 79.50 -41.74
C SER A 3 -56.43 78.96 -40.30
N LYS A 4 -56.88 77.74 -40.12
CA LYS A 4 -56.76 76.92 -38.91
C LYS A 4 -55.34 76.38 -38.86
N ALA A 5 -54.57 76.76 -37.88
CA ALA A 5 -53.32 76.08 -37.51
C ALA A 5 -53.63 74.89 -36.60
N SER A 6 -53.32 73.75 -37.05
CA SER A 6 -53.48 72.47 -36.31
C SER A 6 -52.37 72.39 -35.23
N ALA A 7 -52.81 72.26 -34.00
CA ALA A 7 -51.91 71.90 -32.89
C ALA A 7 -51.68 70.38 -32.91
N GLU A 8 -50.44 70.00 -33.30
CA GLU A 8 -49.92 68.61 -33.13
C GLU A 8 -49.64 68.36 -31.65
N THR A 9 -50.46 67.57 -31.04
CA THR A 9 -50.28 66.99 -29.70
C THR A 9 -49.06 66.06 -29.72
N LEU A 10 -47.96 66.48 -29.14
CA LEU A 10 -46.83 65.60 -28.81
C LEU A 10 -47.33 64.55 -27.80
N GLN A 11 -47.55 63.34 -28.31
CA GLN A 11 -47.78 62.17 -27.46
C GLN A 11 -46.47 61.85 -26.69
N ALA A 12 -46.54 62.02 -25.36
CA ALA A 12 -45.49 61.58 -24.45
C ALA A 12 -45.28 60.07 -24.62
N ARG A 13 -44.10 59.66 -24.95
CA ARG A 13 -43.68 58.26 -24.93
C ARG A 13 -43.91 57.69 -23.54
N PRO A 14 -44.45 56.42 -23.41
CA PRO A 14 -44.65 55.78 -22.11
C PRO A 14 -43.35 55.67 -21.36
N GLY A 15 -43.32 56.14 -20.11
CA GLY A 15 -42.15 56.26 -19.26
C GLY A 15 -41.37 54.94 -19.17
N GLU A 16 -40.13 55.00 -19.65
CA GLU A 16 -39.14 53.96 -19.30
C GLU A 16 -39.06 53.92 -17.78
N LYS A 17 -39.49 52.80 -17.19
CA LYS A 17 -39.36 52.51 -15.74
C LYS A 17 -37.88 52.48 -15.42
N ILE A 18 -37.36 53.56 -14.89
CA ILE A 18 -35.95 53.70 -14.48
C ILE A 18 -35.71 52.71 -13.32
N VAL A 19 -35.01 51.63 -13.56
CA VAL A 19 -34.61 50.63 -12.54
C VAL A 19 -33.85 51.39 -11.43
N SER A 20 -34.32 51.28 -10.18
CA SER A 20 -33.70 51.94 -9.03
C SER A 20 -32.26 51.43 -8.81
N THR A 21 -31.30 52.27 -8.40
CA THR A 21 -29.93 51.89 -8.08
C THR A 21 -29.89 50.79 -7.04
N ALA A 22 -30.85 50.80 -6.08
CA ALA A 22 -30.97 49.72 -5.10
C ALA A 22 -31.30 48.36 -5.73
N VAL A 23 -32.11 48.34 -6.80
CA VAL A 23 -32.41 47.08 -7.54
C VAL A 23 -31.14 46.53 -8.25
N ILE A 24 -30.31 47.40 -8.82
CA ILE A 24 -29.03 46.98 -9.44
C ILE A 24 -28.13 46.35 -8.39
N TYR A 25 -27.97 46.95 -7.22
CA TYR A 25 -27.21 46.38 -6.12
C TYR A 25 -27.79 45.04 -5.63
N MET A 26 -29.09 44.93 -5.49
CA MET A 26 -29.74 43.68 -5.07
C MET A 26 -29.53 42.55 -6.06
N ILE A 27 -29.64 42.84 -7.37
CA ILE A 27 -29.37 41.83 -8.42
C ILE A 27 -27.90 41.41 -8.39
N ALA A 28 -26.96 42.35 -8.31
CA ALA A 28 -25.53 42.03 -8.24
C ALA A 28 -25.20 41.21 -6.99
N ALA A 29 -25.75 41.58 -5.83
CA ALA A 29 -25.56 40.83 -4.59
C ALA A 29 -26.14 39.41 -4.71
N PHE A 30 -27.35 39.26 -5.29
CA PHE A 30 -27.96 37.95 -5.52
C PHE A 30 -27.11 37.08 -6.43
N ILE A 31 -26.58 37.62 -7.55
CA ILE A 31 -25.70 36.90 -8.47
C ILE A 31 -24.42 36.45 -7.74
N LEU A 32 -23.78 37.31 -6.96
CA LEU A 32 -22.54 36.98 -6.21
C LEU A 32 -22.81 35.90 -5.16
N VAL A 33 -23.90 35.98 -4.41
CA VAL A 33 -24.28 34.97 -3.43
C VAL A 33 -24.55 33.62 -4.14
N ALA A 34 -25.35 33.64 -5.21
CA ALA A 34 -25.63 32.44 -6.00
C ALA A 34 -24.35 31.80 -6.55
N GLN A 35 -23.42 32.62 -7.05
CA GLN A 35 -22.12 32.17 -7.53
C GLN A 35 -21.29 31.52 -6.42
N ILE A 36 -21.22 32.13 -5.22
CA ILE A 36 -20.50 31.55 -4.08
C ILE A 36 -21.10 30.20 -3.69
N VAL A 37 -22.43 30.12 -3.54
CA VAL A 37 -23.13 28.86 -3.21
C VAL A 37 -22.85 27.78 -4.25
N LEU A 38 -22.93 28.13 -5.54
CA LEU A 38 -22.66 27.19 -6.64
C LEU A 38 -21.20 26.73 -6.62
N THR A 39 -20.26 27.64 -6.36
CA THR A 39 -18.83 27.31 -6.25
C THR A 39 -18.59 26.32 -5.12
N MET A 40 -19.18 26.53 -3.94
CA MET A 40 -19.05 25.60 -2.80
C MET A 40 -19.66 24.24 -3.09
N GLN A 41 -20.84 24.17 -3.72
CA GLN A 41 -21.47 22.90 -4.07
C GLN A 41 -20.67 22.10 -5.11
N ILE A 42 -20.07 22.78 -6.08
CA ILE A 42 -19.22 22.12 -7.09
C ILE A 42 -17.92 21.61 -6.43
N ASP A 43 -17.31 22.41 -5.55
CA ASP A 43 -16.10 22.01 -4.83
C ASP A 43 -16.32 20.74 -3.99
N GLU A 44 -17.39 20.70 -3.20
CA GLU A 44 -17.79 19.51 -2.44
C GLU A 44 -17.93 18.26 -3.34
N ARG A 45 -18.69 18.39 -4.42
CA ARG A 45 -18.89 17.27 -5.36
C ARG A 45 -17.60 16.79 -6.04
N LEU A 46 -16.68 17.71 -6.36
CA LEU A 46 -15.39 17.36 -6.94
C LEU A 46 -14.54 16.56 -5.95
N VAL A 47 -14.51 16.99 -4.69
CA VAL A 47 -13.77 16.27 -3.63
C VAL A 47 -14.36 14.88 -3.39
N ASP A 48 -15.69 14.79 -3.21
CA ASP A 48 -16.37 13.51 -2.94
C ASP A 48 -16.17 12.51 -4.09
N ARG A 49 -16.33 12.99 -5.32
CA ARG A 49 -16.10 12.17 -6.50
C ARG A 49 -14.65 11.69 -6.59
N SER A 50 -13.69 12.57 -6.35
CA SER A 50 -12.28 12.22 -6.34
C SER A 50 -11.96 11.17 -5.25
N ARG A 51 -12.49 11.36 -4.03
CA ARG A 51 -12.36 10.37 -2.94
C ARG A 51 -12.91 9.02 -3.34
N PHE A 52 -14.08 8.98 -3.98
CA PHE A 52 -14.67 7.73 -4.44
C PHE A 52 -13.79 7.05 -5.51
N GLU A 53 -13.30 7.79 -6.50
CA GLU A 53 -12.44 7.27 -7.57
C GLU A 53 -11.11 6.72 -6.99
N ILE A 54 -10.46 7.49 -6.12
CA ILE A 54 -9.22 7.08 -5.44
C ILE A 54 -9.43 5.81 -4.58
N ASN A 55 -10.50 5.78 -3.78
CA ASN A 55 -10.82 4.61 -2.96
C ASN A 55 -11.02 3.35 -3.79
N ARG A 56 -11.71 3.48 -4.93
CA ARG A 56 -11.94 2.37 -5.85
C ARG A 56 -10.64 1.89 -6.50
N GLU A 57 -9.77 2.80 -6.91
CA GLU A 57 -8.49 2.46 -7.54
C GLU A 57 -7.54 1.81 -6.52
N LEU A 58 -7.41 2.42 -5.35
CA LEU A 58 -6.60 1.90 -4.23
C LEU A 58 -7.09 0.52 -3.80
N GLY A 59 -8.41 0.35 -3.63
CA GLY A 59 -9.03 -0.93 -3.30
C GLY A 59 -8.81 -2.00 -4.37
N ALA A 60 -8.87 -1.64 -5.67
CA ALA A 60 -8.63 -2.57 -6.76
C ALA A 60 -7.18 -3.08 -6.78
N VAL A 61 -6.19 -2.19 -6.60
CA VAL A 61 -4.77 -2.56 -6.51
C VAL A 61 -4.54 -3.45 -5.28
N PHE A 62 -5.07 -3.06 -4.13
CA PHE A 62 -4.98 -3.82 -2.90
C PHE A 62 -5.53 -5.25 -3.05
N GLU A 63 -6.76 -5.41 -3.55
CA GLU A 63 -7.41 -6.71 -3.73
C GLU A 63 -6.71 -7.59 -4.76
N THR A 64 -6.20 -6.98 -5.84
CA THR A 64 -5.43 -7.69 -6.86
C THR A 64 -4.12 -8.22 -6.27
N THR A 65 -3.42 -7.40 -5.49
CA THR A 65 -2.17 -7.77 -4.83
C THR A 65 -2.41 -8.84 -3.76
N ARG A 66 -3.47 -8.69 -2.95
CA ARG A 66 -3.90 -9.68 -1.98
C ARG A 66 -4.14 -11.04 -2.66
N THR A 67 -4.93 -11.06 -3.71
CA THR A 67 -5.24 -12.28 -4.46
C THR A 67 -3.97 -12.94 -5.03
N ALA A 68 -3.04 -12.14 -5.55
CA ALA A 68 -1.77 -12.65 -6.09
C ALA A 68 -0.90 -13.25 -4.98
N LEU A 69 -0.84 -12.63 -3.79
CA LEU A 69 -0.11 -13.16 -2.63
C LEU A 69 -0.67 -14.51 -2.17
N TYR A 70 -1.99 -14.62 -2.00
CA TYR A 70 -2.59 -15.87 -1.54
C TYR A 70 -2.42 -17.00 -2.56
N ARG A 71 -2.56 -16.72 -3.85
CA ARG A 71 -2.27 -17.71 -4.91
C ARG A 71 -0.82 -18.17 -4.88
N TRP A 72 0.10 -17.25 -4.64
CA TRP A 72 1.52 -17.60 -4.51
C TRP A 72 1.77 -18.47 -3.27
N PHE A 73 1.15 -18.16 -2.11
CA PHE A 73 1.24 -19.03 -0.94
C PHE A 73 0.70 -20.43 -1.22
N GLU A 74 -0.48 -20.54 -1.81
CA GLU A 74 -1.08 -21.82 -2.21
C GLU A 74 -0.15 -22.62 -3.12
N GLN A 75 0.41 -21.96 -4.13
CA GLN A 75 1.34 -22.61 -5.07
C GLN A 75 2.60 -23.12 -4.38
N GLU A 76 3.19 -22.38 -3.44
CA GLU A 76 4.38 -22.83 -2.72
C GLU A 76 4.06 -23.99 -1.76
N LEU A 77 2.88 -23.99 -1.14
CA LEU A 77 2.41 -25.11 -0.32
C LEU A 77 2.18 -26.36 -1.17
N GLU A 78 1.49 -26.26 -2.29
CA GLU A 78 1.30 -27.36 -3.23
C GLU A 78 2.63 -27.90 -3.77
N ASN A 79 3.58 -27.04 -4.08
CA ASN A 79 4.91 -27.43 -4.55
C ASN A 79 5.65 -28.27 -3.50
N VAL A 80 5.68 -27.85 -2.23
CA VAL A 80 6.40 -28.60 -1.20
C VAL A 80 5.68 -29.93 -0.87
N GLU A 81 4.35 -29.94 -0.90
CA GLU A 81 3.56 -31.17 -0.76
C GLU A 81 3.87 -32.18 -1.87
N PHE A 82 3.84 -31.73 -3.13
CA PHE A 82 4.18 -32.57 -4.28
C PHE A 82 5.57 -33.24 -4.11
N TRP A 83 6.58 -32.45 -3.69
CA TRP A 83 7.91 -33.01 -3.49
C TRP A 83 8.03 -33.88 -2.25
N SER A 84 7.29 -33.61 -1.18
CA SER A 84 7.27 -34.47 0.01
C SER A 84 6.61 -35.82 -0.25
N GLU A 85 5.66 -35.88 -1.17
CA GLU A 85 4.96 -37.11 -1.61
C GLU A 85 5.68 -37.86 -2.73
N HIS A 86 6.73 -37.24 -3.35
CA HIS A 86 7.48 -37.88 -4.42
C HIS A 86 8.12 -39.18 -3.96
N GLU A 87 7.96 -40.27 -4.72
CA GLU A 87 8.39 -41.63 -4.33
C GLU A 87 9.87 -41.71 -3.92
N ASP A 88 10.74 -41.07 -4.71
CA ASP A 88 12.18 -41.05 -4.39
C ASP A 88 12.51 -40.25 -3.12
N VAL A 89 11.81 -39.15 -2.86
CA VAL A 89 11.98 -38.38 -1.61
C VAL A 89 11.53 -39.21 -0.42
N ARG A 90 10.37 -39.86 -0.50
CA ARG A 90 9.86 -40.77 0.55
C ARG A 90 10.85 -41.94 0.80
N ARG A 91 11.32 -42.61 -0.25
CA ARG A 91 12.28 -43.69 -0.17
C ARG A 91 13.60 -43.30 0.46
N LEU A 92 14.17 -42.14 0.02
CA LEU A 92 15.44 -41.61 0.55
C LEU A 92 15.28 -41.13 2.00
N SER A 93 14.14 -40.55 2.35
CA SER A 93 13.82 -40.14 3.73
C SER A 93 13.81 -41.33 4.68
N ARG A 94 13.12 -42.42 4.31
CA ARG A 94 13.12 -43.68 5.09
C ARG A 94 14.52 -44.21 5.32
N ALA A 95 15.35 -44.24 4.28
CA ALA A 95 16.73 -44.71 4.38
C ALA A 95 17.59 -43.86 5.31
N LEU A 96 17.42 -42.51 5.25
CA LEU A 96 18.11 -41.56 6.13
C LEU A 96 17.66 -41.69 7.59
N VAL A 97 16.36 -41.81 7.87
CA VAL A 97 15.85 -42.01 9.22
C VAL A 97 16.41 -43.30 9.81
N SER A 98 16.29 -44.43 9.11
CA SER A 98 16.89 -45.69 9.56
C SER A 98 18.41 -45.64 9.78
N SER A 99 19.14 -44.92 8.91
CA SER A 99 20.58 -44.75 9.07
C SER A 99 20.97 -43.83 10.24
N THR A 100 20.10 -42.90 10.61
CA THR A 100 20.31 -41.98 11.74
C THR A 100 20.04 -42.70 13.07
N GLU A 101 19.03 -43.56 13.15
CA GLU A 101 18.77 -44.41 14.29
C GLU A 101 19.90 -45.44 14.53
N LEU A 102 20.51 -45.97 13.46
CA LEU A 102 21.70 -46.84 13.54
C LEU A 102 22.97 -46.09 13.86
N LYS A 103 23.02 -44.77 13.72
CA LYS A 103 24.22 -43.91 13.94
C LYS A 103 24.57 -43.60 15.39
N ALA A 104 23.95 -44.25 16.36
CA ALA A 104 24.62 -44.41 17.66
C ALA A 104 26.00 -45.13 17.53
N GLN A 105 26.32 -45.68 16.35
CA GLN A 105 27.60 -46.35 16.02
C GLN A 105 28.09 -45.96 14.62
N SER A 106 28.96 -44.90 14.57
CA SER A 106 29.88 -44.54 13.47
C SER A 106 29.64 -45.04 12.04
N ILE A 107 29.45 -44.13 11.06
CA ILE A 107 30.10 -44.04 9.72
C ILE A 107 29.35 -42.99 8.85
N ASP A 108 30.08 -41.95 8.40
CA ASP A 108 29.62 -40.83 7.58
C ASP A 108 29.28 -41.15 6.11
N ARG A 109 29.68 -42.28 5.59
CA ARG A 109 29.59 -42.63 4.16
C ARG A 109 28.17 -42.84 3.61
N PRO A 110 27.21 -43.49 4.30
CA PRO A 110 25.87 -43.70 3.76
C PRO A 110 25.09 -42.42 3.57
N VAL A 111 25.24 -41.42 4.47
CA VAL A 111 24.51 -40.16 4.44
C VAL A 111 24.86 -39.30 3.25
N ASN A 112 26.15 -39.24 2.86
CA ASN A 112 26.58 -38.47 1.71
C ASN A 112 26.01 -39.01 0.40
N HIS A 113 25.85 -40.35 0.29
CA HIS A 113 25.23 -40.97 -0.87
C HIS A 113 23.73 -40.64 -0.97
N TYR A 114 22.99 -40.71 0.12
CA TYR A 114 21.56 -40.36 0.14
C TYR A 114 21.33 -38.88 -0.12
N GLN A 115 22.17 -37.99 0.41
CA GLN A 115 22.14 -36.59 0.11
C GLN A 115 22.36 -36.30 -1.37
N ALA A 116 23.38 -36.86 -2.00
CA ALA A 116 23.64 -36.67 -3.42
C ALA A 116 22.47 -37.13 -4.33
N ASN A 117 21.76 -38.17 -3.89
CA ASN A 117 20.53 -38.59 -4.60
C ASN A 117 19.35 -37.62 -4.36
N LEU A 118 19.17 -37.09 -3.13
CA LEU A 118 18.18 -36.06 -2.86
C LEU A 118 18.44 -34.81 -3.69
N ASP A 119 19.71 -34.37 -3.78
CA ASP A 119 20.09 -33.21 -4.60
C ASP A 119 19.69 -33.39 -6.07
N LYS A 120 19.85 -34.60 -6.61
CA LYS A 120 19.44 -34.96 -7.98
C LYS A 120 17.92 -34.96 -8.14
N VAL A 121 17.19 -35.54 -7.19
CA VAL A 121 15.73 -35.60 -7.23
C VAL A 121 15.12 -34.19 -7.10
N LEU A 122 15.69 -33.37 -6.22
CA LEU A 122 15.24 -32.00 -5.98
C LEU A 122 15.87 -30.95 -6.92
N ALA A 123 16.70 -31.37 -7.89
CA ALA A 123 17.33 -30.46 -8.85
C ALA A 123 16.33 -29.50 -9.51
N PRO A 124 15.14 -29.91 -9.97
CA PRO A 124 14.17 -29.00 -10.56
C PRO A 124 13.67 -27.88 -9.61
N VAL A 125 13.66 -28.15 -8.29
CA VAL A 125 13.35 -27.15 -7.28
C VAL A 125 14.53 -26.23 -7.04
N LEU A 126 15.72 -26.80 -6.94
CA LEU A 126 16.96 -26.07 -6.64
C LEU A 126 17.43 -25.17 -7.81
N GLU A 127 16.99 -25.45 -9.02
CA GLU A 127 17.25 -24.62 -10.21
C GLU A 127 16.34 -23.38 -10.28
N ARG A 128 15.28 -23.31 -9.47
CA ARG A 128 14.46 -22.09 -9.36
C ARG A 128 15.32 -20.96 -8.75
N SER A 129 15.23 -19.79 -9.35
CA SER A 129 16.04 -18.61 -8.93
C SER A 129 15.67 -18.08 -7.54
N ASP A 130 14.46 -18.35 -7.08
CA ASP A 130 13.93 -17.93 -5.77
C ASP A 130 14.18 -18.97 -4.65
N VAL A 131 14.74 -20.14 -4.96
CA VAL A 131 15.03 -21.18 -3.97
C VAL A 131 16.46 -21.05 -3.45
N LEU A 132 16.59 -20.81 -2.15
CA LEU A 132 17.89 -20.70 -1.44
C LEU A 132 18.47 -22.06 -1.05
N GLY A 133 17.67 -23.12 -1.09
CA GLY A 133 18.05 -24.47 -0.76
C GLY A 133 16.96 -25.24 -0.02
N TYR A 134 17.31 -26.47 0.42
CA TYR A 134 16.38 -27.33 1.14
C TYR A 134 17.00 -27.92 2.41
N GLY A 135 16.18 -28.47 3.27
CA GLY A 135 16.55 -29.31 4.40
C GLY A 135 15.56 -30.45 4.59
N LEU A 136 16.06 -31.66 4.77
CA LEU A 136 15.28 -32.78 5.25
C LEU A 136 15.53 -32.97 6.74
N LEU A 137 14.49 -32.85 7.55
CA LEU A 137 14.56 -32.84 9.00
C LEU A 137 13.91 -34.07 9.61
N THR A 138 14.39 -34.46 10.78
CA THR A 138 13.66 -35.37 11.67
C THR A 138 12.40 -34.67 12.19
N LEU A 139 11.46 -35.42 12.78
CA LEU A 139 10.22 -34.85 13.36
C LEU A 139 10.49 -33.91 14.53
N ASP A 140 11.63 -34.06 15.22
CA ASP A 140 12.07 -33.15 16.28
C ASP A 140 12.93 -31.98 15.78
N GLY A 141 13.11 -31.85 14.44
CA GLY A 141 13.73 -30.70 13.79
C GLY A 141 15.25 -30.78 13.64
N VAL A 142 15.87 -31.96 13.73
CA VAL A 142 17.31 -32.11 13.42
C VAL A 142 17.51 -32.25 11.91
N VAL A 143 18.43 -31.51 11.33
CA VAL A 143 18.77 -31.61 9.90
C VAL A 143 19.49 -32.92 9.59
N MET A 144 18.87 -33.79 8.82
CA MET A 144 19.46 -35.07 8.35
C MET A 144 20.26 -34.87 7.07
N ALA A 145 19.70 -34.12 6.12
CA ALA A 145 20.31 -33.78 4.83
C ALA A 145 19.86 -32.40 4.38
N GLY A 146 20.58 -31.73 3.49
CA GLY A 146 20.21 -30.43 2.96
C GLY A 146 21.28 -29.76 2.14
N SER A 147 20.93 -28.67 1.46
CA SER A 147 21.82 -27.90 0.59
C SER A 147 23.05 -27.34 1.33
N ASN A 148 22.94 -27.09 2.64
CA ASN A 148 24.09 -26.67 3.45
C ASN A 148 24.59 -27.83 4.32
N PRO A 149 25.70 -28.48 3.96
CA PRO A 149 26.26 -29.61 4.73
C PRO A 149 26.61 -29.25 6.18
N SER A 150 26.88 -27.97 6.47
CA SER A 150 27.27 -27.50 7.80
C SER A 150 26.12 -27.54 8.82
N ASP A 151 24.88 -27.64 8.36
CA ASP A 151 23.69 -27.67 9.23
C ASP A 151 23.31 -29.08 9.66
N ARG A 152 23.92 -30.11 9.05
CA ARG A 152 23.66 -31.52 9.37
C ARG A 152 23.92 -31.84 10.84
N GLY A 153 23.00 -32.54 11.45
CA GLY A 153 23.03 -32.93 12.85
C GLY A 153 22.73 -31.78 13.82
N LYS A 154 22.42 -30.60 13.30
CA LYS A 154 22.10 -29.42 14.12
C LYS A 154 20.61 -29.16 14.19
N LYS A 155 20.18 -28.72 15.34
CA LYS A 155 18.84 -28.20 15.61
C LYS A 155 18.93 -26.67 15.73
N ARG A 156 19.05 -25.99 14.61
CA ARG A 156 19.22 -24.53 14.54
C ARG A 156 17.98 -23.90 13.91
N HIS A 157 16.94 -23.73 14.71
CA HIS A 157 15.71 -23.14 14.22
C HIS A 157 15.31 -21.96 15.08
N THR A 158 14.77 -20.93 14.44
CA THR A 158 14.06 -19.83 15.11
C THR A 158 12.74 -20.34 15.66
N LYS A 159 12.10 -19.54 16.50
CA LYS A 159 10.76 -19.85 17.01
C LYS A 159 9.77 -20.10 15.86
N GLU A 160 9.80 -19.26 14.83
CA GLU A 160 8.92 -19.34 13.66
C GLU A 160 9.06 -20.67 12.91
N ILE A 161 10.29 -21.22 12.85
CA ILE A 161 10.50 -22.53 12.23
C ILE A 161 9.95 -23.65 13.14
N PHE A 162 10.12 -23.56 14.46
CA PHE A 162 9.51 -24.53 15.36
C PHE A 162 7.99 -24.51 15.28
N ASP A 163 7.38 -23.33 15.27
CA ASP A 163 5.93 -23.17 15.11
C ASP A 163 5.45 -23.75 13.77
N LEU A 164 6.24 -23.57 12.69
CA LEU A 164 5.98 -24.17 11.38
C LEU A 164 6.01 -25.70 11.45
N LEU A 165 7.05 -26.30 12.07
CA LEU A 165 7.16 -27.76 12.20
C LEU A 165 6.01 -28.35 13.02
N ASP A 166 5.65 -27.71 14.12
CA ASP A 166 4.49 -28.11 14.94
C ASP A 166 3.19 -28.05 14.15
N LYS A 167 2.98 -26.98 13.39
CA LYS A 167 1.82 -26.82 12.51
C LYS A 167 1.74 -27.95 11.47
N VAL A 168 2.85 -28.26 10.81
CA VAL A 168 2.93 -29.30 9.77
C VAL A 168 2.67 -30.69 10.33
N LEU A 169 3.10 -30.97 11.55
CA LEU A 169 2.93 -32.29 12.16
C LEU A 169 1.55 -32.51 12.80
N ASN A 170 0.96 -31.45 13.37
CA ASN A 170 -0.23 -31.60 14.20
C ASN A 170 -1.51 -31.04 13.60
N PHE A 171 -1.43 -30.08 12.63
CA PHE A 171 -2.60 -29.36 12.15
C PHE A 171 -2.77 -29.34 10.63
N SER A 172 -1.70 -29.44 9.86
CA SER A 172 -1.76 -29.39 8.40
C SER A 172 -0.63 -30.21 7.78
N ARG A 173 -0.79 -30.63 6.51
CA ARG A 173 0.26 -31.38 5.80
C ARG A 173 1.45 -30.50 5.40
N SER A 174 1.22 -29.21 5.23
CA SER A 174 2.23 -28.23 4.84
C SER A 174 2.03 -26.91 5.56
N GLY A 175 3.04 -26.04 5.48
CA GLY A 175 3.00 -24.72 6.05
C GLY A 175 4.08 -23.79 5.47
N ILE A 176 3.91 -22.50 5.68
CA ILE A 176 4.86 -21.45 5.25
C ILE A 176 5.08 -20.45 6.38
N THR A 177 6.32 -19.97 6.55
CA THR A 177 6.63 -18.83 7.44
C THR A 177 6.62 -17.52 6.69
N MET A 178 6.31 -16.43 7.38
CA MET A 178 6.68 -15.11 6.87
C MET A 178 8.21 -14.94 6.90
N PRO A 179 8.76 -13.92 6.18
CA PRO A 179 10.18 -13.66 6.14
C PRO A 179 10.81 -13.55 7.54
N THR A 180 11.84 -14.33 7.79
CA THR A 180 12.61 -14.35 9.04
C THR A 180 14.10 -14.21 8.77
N ARG A 181 14.89 -13.83 9.78
CA ARG A 181 16.35 -13.82 9.67
C ARG A 181 16.89 -15.25 9.69
N SER A 182 17.62 -15.62 8.66
CA SER A 182 18.31 -16.89 8.66
C SER A 182 19.53 -16.85 9.59
N HIS A 183 19.69 -17.87 10.47
CA HIS A 183 20.85 -17.98 11.37
C HIS A 183 22.18 -18.24 10.65
N SER A 184 22.14 -18.84 9.47
CA SER A 184 23.33 -19.21 8.69
C SER A 184 23.69 -18.20 7.61
N GLN A 185 22.79 -17.27 7.33
CA GLN A 185 22.92 -16.32 6.23
C GLN A 185 22.35 -14.97 6.70
N TYR A 186 23.06 -13.88 6.44
CA TYR A 186 22.70 -12.52 6.89
C TYR A 186 21.46 -11.93 6.19
N TYR A 187 20.70 -12.73 5.45
CA TYR A 187 19.55 -12.29 4.68
C TYR A 187 18.23 -12.91 5.17
N ALA A 188 17.13 -12.30 4.77
CA ALA A 188 15.79 -12.79 5.03
C ALA A 188 15.53 -14.08 4.23
N ALA A 189 14.82 -15.01 4.83
CA ALA A 189 14.33 -16.21 4.16
C ALA A 189 12.89 -16.52 4.60
N MET A 190 12.11 -17.08 3.70
CA MET A 190 10.86 -17.76 4.00
C MET A 190 11.09 -19.28 3.97
N HIS A 191 10.35 -19.99 4.77
CA HIS A 191 10.45 -21.44 4.87
C HIS A 191 9.11 -22.06 4.54
N VAL A 192 9.08 -22.95 3.57
CA VAL A 192 7.90 -23.77 3.23
C VAL A 192 8.24 -25.20 3.59
N ALA A 193 7.38 -25.87 4.33
CA ALA A 193 7.64 -27.22 4.80
C ALA A 193 6.42 -28.12 4.64
N ALA A 194 6.68 -29.42 4.39
CA ALA A 194 5.66 -30.46 4.37
C ALA A 194 6.18 -31.73 5.03
N ALA A 195 5.27 -32.48 5.68
CA ALA A 195 5.60 -33.75 6.25
C ALA A 195 5.77 -34.82 5.14
N VAL A 196 6.79 -35.65 5.30
CA VAL A 196 7.03 -36.86 4.46
C VAL A 196 6.46 -38.06 5.20
N TYR A 197 5.57 -38.80 4.55
CA TYR A 197 4.86 -39.94 5.14
C TYR A 197 5.42 -41.28 4.63
N ASP A 198 5.33 -42.32 5.47
CA ASP A 198 5.56 -43.70 5.06
C ASP A 198 4.33 -44.30 4.34
N ASP A 199 4.38 -45.58 4.03
CA ASP A 199 3.31 -46.28 3.33
C ASP A 199 2.09 -46.50 4.24
N ASP A 200 2.27 -46.46 5.56
CA ASP A 200 1.23 -46.58 6.59
C ASP A 200 0.64 -45.20 6.97
N ASN A 201 1.02 -44.11 6.23
CA ASN A 201 0.62 -42.71 6.47
C ASN A 201 1.08 -42.15 7.83
N ASN A 202 2.21 -42.63 8.37
CA ASN A 202 2.85 -42.02 9.52
C ASN A 202 3.89 -41.00 9.03
N PRO A 203 4.00 -39.81 9.66
CA PRO A 203 5.05 -38.86 9.33
C PRO A 203 6.41 -39.43 9.76
N ILE A 204 7.38 -39.41 8.86
CA ILE A 204 8.74 -39.94 9.12
C ILE A 204 9.82 -38.88 9.05
N ALA A 205 9.58 -37.79 8.31
CA ALA A 205 10.49 -36.66 8.15
C ALA A 205 9.71 -35.41 7.76
N ILE A 206 10.42 -34.27 7.71
CA ILE A 206 9.87 -33.00 7.21
C ILE A 206 10.79 -32.49 6.10
N LEU A 207 10.25 -32.29 4.91
CA LEU A 207 10.91 -31.58 3.82
C LEU A 207 10.68 -30.08 3.99
N LYS A 208 11.76 -29.30 4.09
CA LYS A 208 11.72 -27.84 4.18
C LYS A 208 12.44 -27.23 3.00
N ILE A 209 11.82 -26.29 2.28
CA ILE A 209 12.39 -25.49 1.21
C ILE A 209 12.56 -24.06 1.71
N ASN A 210 13.74 -23.48 1.48
CA ASN A 210 14.04 -22.10 1.84
C ASN A 210 13.88 -21.23 0.59
N ILE A 211 13.10 -20.17 0.68
CA ILE A 211 12.76 -19.27 -0.43
C ILE A 211 13.29 -17.88 -0.14
N ASP A 212 13.81 -17.21 -1.17
CA ASP A 212 14.15 -15.79 -1.11
C ASP A 212 12.85 -14.95 -1.18
N PRO A 213 12.48 -14.21 -0.11
CA PRO A 213 11.28 -13.41 -0.10
C PRO A 213 11.31 -12.26 -1.11
N GLU A 214 12.45 -11.88 -1.66
CA GLU A 214 12.52 -10.79 -2.63
C GLU A 214 12.05 -11.19 -4.02
N LEU A 215 12.33 -12.42 -4.44
CA LEU A 215 12.03 -12.89 -5.80
C LEU A 215 10.59 -13.39 -5.98
N GLY A 216 9.86 -13.62 -4.87
CA GLY A 216 8.46 -14.04 -4.88
C GLY A 216 7.57 -13.03 -4.15
N PHE A 217 7.56 -13.13 -2.83
CA PHE A 217 6.70 -12.35 -1.92
C PHE A 217 6.80 -10.84 -2.14
N THR A 218 8.02 -10.28 -2.09
CA THR A 218 8.26 -8.84 -2.27
C THR A 218 7.96 -8.39 -3.70
N GLU A 219 8.27 -9.20 -4.70
CA GLU A 219 8.01 -8.83 -6.10
C GLU A 219 6.52 -8.68 -6.39
N ILE A 220 5.68 -9.53 -5.81
CA ILE A 220 4.21 -9.39 -5.90
C ILE A 220 3.76 -8.06 -5.29
N LEU A 221 4.25 -7.73 -4.09
CA LEU A 221 3.94 -6.47 -3.41
C LEU A 221 4.43 -5.26 -4.22
N ARG A 222 5.64 -5.33 -4.79
CA ARG A 222 6.21 -4.26 -5.62
C ARG A 222 5.39 -3.97 -6.87
N ARG A 223 4.74 -4.98 -7.46
CA ARG A 223 3.82 -4.80 -8.58
C ARG A 223 2.49 -4.19 -8.17
N GLY A 224 2.09 -4.36 -6.91
CA GLY A 224 0.92 -3.75 -6.32
C GLY A 224 1.13 -2.28 -5.98
N LYS A 225 1.41 -1.44 -6.98
CA LYS A 225 1.60 0.00 -6.81
C LYS A 225 0.56 0.80 -7.60
N ILE A 226 0.26 1.99 -7.08
CA ILE A 226 -0.59 3.00 -7.72
C ILE A 226 0.24 4.28 -7.89
N GLY A 227 0.19 4.89 -9.06
CA GLY A 227 0.95 6.11 -9.36
C GLY A 227 2.47 5.94 -9.20
N GLU A 228 3.14 7.05 -8.89
CA GLU A 228 4.60 7.08 -8.73
C GLU A 228 5.03 6.94 -7.26
N SER A 229 4.25 7.44 -6.30
CA SER A 229 4.55 7.34 -4.85
C SER A 229 3.88 6.15 -4.18
N GLY A 230 2.96 5.45 -4.87
CA GLY A 230 2.23 4.33 -4.29
C GLY A 230 3.13 3.14 -3.97
N GLU A 231 2.92 2.52 -2.82
CA GLU A 231 3.65 1.35 -2.34
C GLU A 231 2.70 0.33 -1.71
N SER A 232 2.93 -0.97 -2.02
CA SER A 232 2.35 -2.07 -1.24
C SER A 232 3.46 -2.79 -0.50
N TYR A 233 3.26 -3.03 0.79
CA TYR A 233 4.24 -3.65 1.66
C TYR A 233 3.60 -4.46 2.79
N ALA A 234 4.37 -5.37 3.36
CA ALA A 234 3.94 -6.23 4.45
C ALA A 234 4.77 -5.99 5.72
N PHE A 235 4.16 -6.23 6.88
CA PHE A 235 4.77 -6.05 8.19
C PHE A 235 4.27 -7.10 9.20
N ASN A 236 5.08 -7.35 10.23
CA ASN A 236 4.72 -8.26 11.31
C ASN A 236 4.02 -7.55 12.48
N ARG A 237 3.59 -8.33 13.49
CA ARG A 237 2.90 -7.81 14.69
C ARG A 237 3.72 -6.81 15.50
N GLN A 238 5.05 -6.81 15.37
CA GLN A 238 5.93 -5.84 16.03
C GLN A 238 6.06 -4.53 15.23
N GLY A 239 5.38 -4.42 14.08
CA GLY A 239 5.47 -3.29 13.17
C GLY A 239 6.80 -3.25 12.41
N LYS A 240 7.46 -4.40 12.23
CA LYS A 240 8.65 -4.50 11.39
C LYS A 240 8.27 -4.87 9.97
N MET A 241 8.80 -4.14 8.99
CA MET A 241 8.59 -4.45 7.57
C MET A 241 9.20 -5.82 7.24
N ILE A 242 8.42 -6.68 6.61
CA ILE A 242 8.81 -8.03 6.18
C ILE A 242 8.87 -8.21 4.67
N SER A 243 8.69 -7.12 3.93
CA SER A 243 8.97 -7.01 2.49
C SER A 243 10.09 -6.00 2.26
N GLN A 244 10.65 -5.97 1.05
CA GLN A 244 11.57 -4.90 0.65
C GLN A 244 10.78 -3.67 0.23
N SER A 245 11.07 -2.49 0.79
CA SER A 245 10.49 -1.24 0.34
C SER A 245 10.96 -0.86 -1.07
N ARG A 246 10.08 -0.26 -1.85
CA ARG A 246 10.47 0.35 -3.13
C ARG A 246 11.35 1.59 -2.95
N PHE A 247 11.28 2.24 -1.78
CA PHE A 247 12.04 3.44 -1.44
C PHE A 247 13.37 3.13 -0.72
N ASP A 248 13.90 1.91 -0.87
CA ASP A 248 15.07 1.44 -0.11
C ASP A 248 16.26 2.42 -0.18
N GLN A 249 16.48 3.05 -1.34
CA GLN A 249 17.56 4.03 -1.50
C GLN A 249 17.28 5.31 -0.70
N ASP A 250 16.08 5.87 -0.79
CA ASP A 250 15.69 7.07 -0.04
C ASP A 250 15.77 6.82 1.47
N LEU A 251 15.40 5.59 1.91
CA LEU A 251 15.47 5.19 3.31
C LEU A 251 16.90 5.14 3.85
N LYS A 252 17.88 4.81 3.02
CA LYS A 252 19.30 4.90 3.36
C LYS A 252 19.75 6.36 3.46
N GLU A 253 19.35 7.21 2.52
CA GLU A 253 19.70 8.63 2.50
C GLU A 253 19.17 9.39 3.72
N ILE A 254 17.96 9.05 4.18
CA ILE A 254 17.40 9.65 5.40
C ILE A 254 17.79 8.92 6.69
N GLY A 255 18.62 7.87 6.59
CA GLY A 255 19.18 7.14 7.73
C GLY A 255 18.22 6.20 8.46
N LEU A 256 17.11 5.81 7.86
CA LEU A 256 16.18 4.81 8.40
C LEU A 256 16.65 3.37 8.20
N VAL A 257 17.45 3.14 7.18
CA VAL A 257 18.09 1.85 6.88
C VAL A 257 19.59 2.09 6.73
N ALA A 258 20.41 1.21 7.30
CA ALA A 258 21.86 1.32 7.15
C ALA A 258 22.28 1.10 5.70
N GLU A 259 23.37 1.74 5.24
CA GLU A 259 23.85 1.74 3.85
C GLU A 259 23.94 0.34 3.21
N LEU A 260 24.47 -0.62 3.96
CA LEU A 260 24.66 -2.00 3.50
C LEU A 260 23.47 -2.92 3.82
N ALA A 261 22.44 -2.41 4.50
CA ALA A 261 21.25 -3.18 4.84
C ALA A 261 20.16 -2.98 3.79
N ARG A 262 19.14 -3.85 3.83
CA ARG A 262 17.90 -3.75 3.09
C ARG A 262 16.77 -3.39 4.06
N SER A 263 15.66 -2.81 3.59
CA SER A 263 14.53 -2.46 4.44
C SER A 263 13.84 -3.68 5.06
N ILE A 264 13.80 -4.80 4.32
CA ILE A 264 13.23 -6.05 4.82
C ILE A 264 13.89 -6.47 6.15
N LEU A 265 13.08 -6.68 7.18
CA LEU A 265 13.45 -7.01 8.57
C LEU A 265 14.35 -5.97 9.28
N ASN A 266 14.60 -4.81 8.68
CA ASN A 266 15.40 -3.74 9.26
C ASN A 266 14.62 -2.43 9.47
N LEU A 267 13.53 -2.21 8.74
CA LEU A 267 12.70 -1.03 8.86
C LEU A 267 11.53 -1.26 9.83
N ASP A 268 11.35 -0.33 10.78
CA ASP A 268 10.17 -0.29 11.64
C ASP A 268 9.10 0.63 11.03
N ILE A 269 7.83 0.19 11.01
CA ILE A 269 6.69 0.95 10.50
C ILE A 269 6.17 1.88 11.60
N ARG A 270 6.93 2.94 11.88
CA ARG A 270 6.65 3.90 12.96
C ARG A 270 6.50 5.31 12.41
N ASP A 271 5.62 6.10 13.03
CA ASP A 271 5.42 7.51 12.70
C ASP A 271 6.50 8.38 13.36
N PRO A 272 7.37 9.03 12.58
CA PRO A 272 8.40 9.92 13.12
C PRO A 272 7.83 11.26 13.63
N GLY A 273 6.56 11.56 13.40
CA GLY A 273 5.90 12.81 13.77
C GLY A 273 6.21 13.99 12.84
N VAL A 274 7.18 13.84 11.95
CA VAL A 274 7.64 14.86 10.99
C VAL A 274 8.00 14.20 9.66
N ASN A 275 7.92 14.95 8.55
CA ASN A 275 8.35 14.47 7.25
C ASN A 275 9.89 14.47 7.18
N LEU A 276 10.49 13.27 7.11
CA LEU A 276 11.93 13.07 7.08
C LEU A 276 12.55 13.46 5.73
N LEU A 277 11.78 13.37 4.64
CA LEU A 277 12.23 13.75 3.29
C LEU A 277 12.47 15.27 3.17
N GLU A 278 11.85 16.07 4.05
CA GLU A 278 12.08 17.51 4.15
C GLU A 278 13.32 17.86 5.01
N GLY A 279 14.13 16.88 5.41
CA GLY A 279 15.28 17.06 6.30
C GLY A 279 14.92 17.37 7.75
N ARG A 280 13.67 17.23 8.14
CA ARG A 280 13.22 17.39 9.52
C ARG A 280 13.68 16.22 10.39
N ARG A 281 13.93 16.49 11.67
CA ARG A 281 14.36 15.48 12.64
C ARG A 281 13.24 15.15 13.64
N PRO A 282 12.99 13.88 13.91
CA PRO A 282 12.01 13.47 14.92
C PRO A 282 12.51 13.84 16.33
N THR A 283 11.57 14.09 17.23
CA THR A 283 11.87 14.37 18.65
C THR A 283 12.17 13.09 19.45
N LEU A 284 11.65 11.96 19.01
CA LEU A 284 11.83 10.65 19.64
C LEU A 284 12.77 9.77 18.82
N VAL A 285 13.59 8.97 19.49
CA VAL A 285 14.35 7.89 18.85
C VAL A 285 13.38 6.85 18.26
N ARG A 286 13.79 6.16 17.20
CA ARG A 286 12.93 5.28 16.41
C ARG A 286 12.13 4.28 17.25
N GLU A 287 12.76 3.64 18.18
CA GLU A 287 12.16 2.58 19.02
C GLU A 287 11.04 3.11 19.94
N LYS A 288 11.05 4.42 20.24
CA LYS A 288 10.04 5.09 21.08
C LYS A 288 8.92 5.77 20.27
N GLN A 289 9.06 5.84 18.96
CA GLN A 289 8.01 6.38 18.10
C GLN A 289 6.81 5.42 18.10
N PRO A 290 5.56 5.92 18.04
CA PRO A 290 4.39 5.07 17.88
C PRO A 290 4.42 4.34 16.53
N LEU A 291 3.71 3.23 16.41
CA LEU A 291 3.40 2.67 15.10
C LEU A 291 2.66 3.71 14.25
N THR A 292 2.78 3.61 12.93
CA THR A 292 1.92 4.40 12.04
C THR A 292 0.45 4.06 12.32
N LEU A 293 -0.45 5.00 12.05
CA LEU A 293 -1.90 4.80 12.22
C LEU A 293 -2.36 3.50 11.55
N MET A 294 -1.92 3.29 10.32
CA MET A 294 -2.25 2.08 9.54
C MET A 294 -1.77 0.81 10.25
N ALA A 295 -0.49 0.73 10.64
CA ALA A 295 0.07 -0.47 11.25
C ALA A 295 -0.60 -0.78 12.60
N GLN A 296 -0.86 0.25 13.41
CA GLN A 296 -1.59 0.09 14.67
C GLN A 296 -3.01 -0.42 14.42
N SER A 297 -3.75 0.22 13.50
CA SER A 297 -5.12 -0.17 13.17
C SER A 297 -5.20 -1.60 12.62
N ALA A 298 -4.29 -1.98 11.72
CA ALA A 298 -4.25 -3.34 11.17
C ALA A 298 -4.05 -4.39 12.28
N ILE A 299 -3.09 -4.16 13.18
CA ILE A 299 -2.75 -5.12 14.27
C ILE A 299 -3.88 -5.24 15.29
N GLU A 300 -4.55 -4.13 15.63
CA GLU A 300 -5.57 -4.08 16.69
C GLU A 300 -7.00 -4.35 16.18
N GLN A 301 -7.32 -3.91 14.97
CA GLN A 301 -8.68 -3.85 14.45
C GLN A 301 -8.87 -4.70 13.18
N GLY A 302 -7.79 -5.11 12.49
CA GLY A 302 -7.84 -5.85 11.23
C GLY A 302 -7.91 -4.93 10.01
N ASP A 303 -8.84 -5.22 9.11
CA ASP A 303 -8.97 -4.51 7.83
C ASP A 303 -9.44 -3.06 8.01
N GLY A 304 -8.91 -2.16 7.20
CA GLY A 304 -9.28 -0.75 7.25
C GLY A 304 -8.79 0.06 6.07
N SER A 305 -9.24 1.32 6.02
CA SER A 305 -8.79 2.32 5.06
C SER A 305 -8.86 3.73 5.65
N ASN A 306 -8.03 4.64 5.16
CA ASN A 306 -8.06 6.05 5.52
C ASN A 306 -7.76 6.90 4.28
N LEU A 307 -8.71 7.76 3.90
CA LEU A 307 -8.63 8.70 2.77
C LEU A 307 -8.46 10.15 3.23
N ASP A 308 -8.41 10.40 4.55
CA ASP A 308 -8.22 11.75 5.10
C ASP A 308 -6.73 12.12 5.22
N GLY A 309 -5.88 11.09 5.23
CA GLY A 309 -4.42 11.22 5.34
C GLY A 309 -3.90 10.95 6.75
N TYR A 310 -2.77 10.24 6.78
CA TYR A 310 -1.97 9.94 7.98
C TYR A 310 -0.49 9.88 7.58
N ARG A 311 0.42 9.88 8.55
CA ARG A 311 1.85 9.78 8.23
C ARG A 311 2.29 8.32 8.14
N ASP A 312 3.05 8.02 7.07
CA ASP A 312 3.75 6.76 6.92
C ASP A 312 5.04 6.69 7.76
N TYR A 313 5.83 5.65 7.55
CA TYR A 313 7.11 5.45 8.25
C TYR A 313 8.21 6.45 7.84
N ARG A 314 8.05 7.19 6.74
CA ARG A 314 8.89 8.33 6.30
C ARG A 314 8.39 9.64 6.90
N GLY A 315 7.19 9.65 7.48
CA GLY A 315 6.49 10.83 7.94
C GLY A 315 5.79 11.61 6.83
N VAL A 316 5.69 11.04 5.63
CA VAL A 316 4.95 11.60 4.50
C VAL A 316 3.46 11.40 4.72
N PRO A 317 2.61 12.42 4.47
CA PRO A 317 1.17 12.24 4.48
C PRO A 317 0.74 11.30 3.34
N VAL A 318 0.12 10.18 3.70
CA VAL A 318 -0.38 9.15 2.76
C VAL A 318 -1.85 8.86 3.03
N ILE A 319 -2.52 8.31 2.03
CA ILE A 319 -3.81 7.62 2.17
C ILE A 319 -3.57 6.15 1.86
N GLY A 320 -4.38 5.26 2.44
CA GLY A 320 -4.13 3.83 2.28
C GLY A 320 -5.29 2.94 2.68
N THR A 321 -5.13 1.66 2.30
CA THR A 321 -5.97 0.55 2.74
C THR A 321 -5.07 -0.59 3.21
N TRP A 322 -5.54 -1.35 4.19
CA TRP A 322 -4.75 -2.37 4.86
C TRP A 322 -5.60 -3.52 5.38
N MET A 323 -4.94 -4.64 5.70
CA MET A 323 -5.51 -5.77 6.39
C MET A 323 -4.53 -6.39 7.39
N TRP A 324 -5.04 -7.22 8.29
CA TRP A 324 -4.28 -8.15 9.09
C TRP A 324 -4.71 -9.58 8.79
N ASP A 325 -3.76 -10.44 8.41
CA ASP A 325 -4.02 -11.86 8.23
C ASP A 325 -3.70 -12.63 9.54
N PRO A 326 -4.71 -13.22 10.21
CA PRO A 326 -4.49 -13.95 11.44
C PRO A 326 -3.92 -15.36 11.22
N VAL A 327 -4.00 -15.92 10.01
CA VAL A 327 -3.51 -17.27 9.67
C VAL A 327 -2.01 -17.27 9.42
N TYR A 328 -1.54 -16.27 8.66
CA TYR A 328 -0.13 -16.07 8.36
C TYR A 328 0.55 -15.05 9.27
N GLU A 329 -0.21 -14.39 10.17
CA GLU A 329 0.25 -13.42 11.18
C GLU A 329 1.05 -12.25 10.59
N PHE A 330 0.54 -11.65 9.51
CA PHE A 330 1.14 -10.45 8.92
C PHE A 330 0.10 -9.39 8.58
N GLY A 331 0.53 -8.12 8.59
CA GLY A 331 -0.20 -7.01 8.03
C GLY A 331 0.26 -6.72 6.60
N PHE A 332 -0.66 -6.27 5.77
CA PHE A 332 -0.40 -5.84 4.41
C PHE A 332 -1.14 -4.52 4.15
N ALA A 333 -0.44 -3.56 3.54
CA ALA A 333 -0.99 -2.25 3.21
C ALA A 333 -0.63 -1.84 1.79
N THR A 334 -1.52 -1.04 1.17
CA THR A 334 -1.25 -0.27 -0.05
C THR A 334 -1.52 1.19 0.27
N GLU A 335 -0.52 2.04 0.06
CA GLU A 335 -0.52 3.48 0.37
C GLU A 335 -0.11 4.29 -0.85
N ILE A 336 -0.55 5.56 -0.91
CA ILE A 336 -0.10 6.56 -1.89
C ILE A 336 -0.01 7.91 -1.20
N ASP A 337 0.95 8.75 -1.58
CA ASP A 337 1.12 10.09 -1.03
C ASP A 337 -0.13 10.95 -1.30
N VAL A 338 -0.61 11.66 -0.27
CA VAL A 338 -1.79 12.56 -0.36
C VAL A 338 -1.60 13.59 -1.49
N GLU A 339 -0.39 14.12 -1.62
CA GLU A 339 -0.07 15.12 -2.64
C GLU A 339 -0.32 14.57 -4.06
N GLU A 340 0.13 13.36 -4.34
CA GLU A 340 -0.09 12.73 -5.64
C GLU A 340 -1.56 12.33 -5.85
N ALA A 341 -2.15 11.65 -4.87
CA ALA A 341 -3.51 11.14 -4.96
C ALA A 341 -4.53 12.26 -5.26
N TYR A 342 -4.35 13.44 -4.67
CA TYR A 342 -5.23 14.59 -4.86
C TYR A 342 -4.70 15.65 -5.84
N ALA A 343 -3.56 15.43 -6.51
CA ALA A 343 -2.94 16.41 -7.41
C ALA A 343 -3.89 16.90 -8.50
N SER A 344 -4.57 15.98 -9.19
CA SER A 344 -5.50 16.28 -10.29
C SER A 344 -6.70 17.11 -9.82
N VAL A 345 -7.33 16.70 -8.71
CA VAL A 345 -8.50 17.44 -8.17
C VAL A 345 -8.08 18.78 -7.61
N ASN A 346 -6.93 18.90 -6.95
CA ASN A 346 -6.41 20.17 -6.43
C ASN A 346 -6.09 21.15 -7.56
N ALA A 347 -5.54 20.70 -8.68
CA ALA A 347 -5.31 21.53 -9.87
C ALA A 347 -6.64 22.03 -10.46
N THR A 348 -7.65 21.16 -10.58
CA THR A 348 -8.97 21.50 -11.07
C THR A 348 -9.67 22.49 -10.13
N ARG A 349 -9.62 22.27 -8.83
CA ARG A 349 -10.18 23.18 -7.80
C ARG A 349 -9.54 24.56 -7.89
N LYS A 350 -8.20 24.62 -7.98
CA LYS A 350 -7.46 25.90 -8.10
C LYS A 350 -7.91 26.67 -9.32
N LEU A 351 -8.01 26.03 -10.49
CA LEU A 351 -8.49 26.66 -11.72
C LEU A 351 -9.92 27.16 -11.56
N PHE A 352 -10.80 26.35 -10.96
CA PHE A 352 -12.19 26.68 -10.75
C PHE A 352 -12.37 27.91 -9.82
N PHE A 353 -11.61 27.99 -8.73
CA PHE A 353 -11.63 29.17 -7.85
C PHE A 353 -11.10 30.43 -8.55
N ILE A 354 -10.05 30.32 -9.39
CA ILE A 354 -9.56 31.44 -10.19
C ILE A 354 -10.65 31.94 -11.14
N LEU A 355 -11.29 31.04 -11.89
CA LEU A 355 -12.37 31.42 -12.83
C LEU A 355 -13.57 32.04 -12.10
N SER A 356 -13.94 31.50 -10.94
CA SER A 356 -14.99 32.04 -10.10
C SER A 356 -14.64 33.46 -9.60
N GLY A 357 -13.40 33.69 -9.19
CA GLY A 357 -12.92 35.00 -8.80
C GLY A 357 -12.97 36.03 -9.94
N ILE A 358 -12.56 35.61 -11.15
CA ILE A 358 -12.64 36.46 -12.36
C ILE A 358 -14.10 36.83 -12.65
N MET A 359 -15.01 35.83 -12.60
CA MET A 359 -16.43 36.09 -12.85
C MET A 359 -17.08 37.03 -11.82
N GLY A 360 -16.75 36.86 -10.53
CA GLY A 360 -17.20 37.77 -9.47
C GLY A 360 -16.68 39.19 -9.67
N SER A 361 -15.41 39.35 -10.06
CA SER A 361 -14.81 40.64 -10.38
C SER A 361 -15.52 41.30 -11.57
N LEU A 362 -15.86 40.54 -12.61
CA LEU A 362 -16.59 41.03 -13.76
C LEU A 362 -18.01 41.55 -13.37
N VAL A 363 -18.71 40.82 -12.51
CA VAL A 363 -20.02 41.27 -11.99
C VAL A 363 -19.89 42.59 -11.26
N LEU A 364 -18.89 42.77 -10.43
CA LEU A 364 -18.62 44.02 -9.71
C LEU A 364 -18.29 45.20 -10.69
N LEU A 365 -17.43 44.95 -11.69
CA LEU A 365 -17.08 45.97 -12.70
C LEU A 365 -18.28 46.38 -13.54
N LEU A 366 -19.09 45.42 -13.99
CA LEU A 366 -20.32 45.74 -14.73
C LEU A 366 -21.30 46.51 -13.87
N THR A 367 -21.47 46.16 -12.62
CA THR A 367 -22.31 46.87 -11.67
C THR A 367 -21.82 48.32 -11.51
N ALA A 368 -20.54 48.52 -11.28
CA ALA A 368 -19.93 49.87 -11.18
C ALA A 368 -20.10 50.69 -12.48
N PHE A 369 -19.89 50.06 -13.64
CA PHE A 369 -20.08 50.68 -14.95
C PHE A 369 -21.53 51.13 -15.17
N PHE A 370 -22.52 50.29 -14.85
CA PHE A 370 -23.94 50.63 -14.98
C PHE A 370 -24.33 51.80 -14.07
N ILE A 371 -23.84 51.83 -12.84
CA ILE A 371 -24.11 52.95 -11.89
C ILE A 371 -23.44 54.22 -12.39
N TRP A 372 -22.18 54.16 -12.84
CA TRP A 372 -21.45 55.33 -13.37
C TRP A 372 -22.11 55.91 -14.63
N ASN A 373 -22.48 55.06 -15.60
CA ASN A 373 -23.16 55.48 -16.82
C ASN A 373 -24.53 56.12 -16.53
N ARG A 374 -25.23 55.58 -15.56
CA ARG A 374 -26.52 56.14 -15.11
C ARG A 374 -26.33 57.54 -14.46
N SER A 375 -25.36 57.70 -13.56
CA SER A 375 -25.15 58.99 -12.90
C SER A 375 -24.76 60.09 -13.93
N ARG A 376 -24.00 59.70 -14.97
CA ARG A 376 -23.71 60.62 -16.11
C ARG A 376 -24.96 61.01 -16.89
N SER A 377 -25.85 60.05 -17.18
CA SER A 377 -27.08 60.32 -17.92
C SER A 377 -28.04 61.18 -17.13
N GLU A 378 -28.15 61.02 -15.81
CA GLU A 378 -28.95 61.85 -14.91
C GLU A 378 -28.39 63.31 -14.84
N ALA A 379 -27.08 63.45 -14.70
CA ALA A 379 -26.40 64.75 -14.71
C ALA A 379 -26.62 65.55 -16.05
N ALA A 380 -26.53 64.80 -17.18
CA ALA A 380 -26.77 65.41 -18.51
C ALA A 380 -28.25 65.84 -18.68
N ARG A 381 -29.23 65.12 -18.16
CA ARG A 381 -30.66 65.48 -18.17
C ARG A 381 -30.95 66.73 -17.34
N ILE A 382 -30.30 66.88 -16.18
CA ILE A 382 -30.45 68.06 -15.32
C ILE A 382 -29.86 69.30 -16.01
N ALA A 383 -28.68 69.17 -16.67
CA ALA A 383 -28.04 70.23 -17.39
C ALA A 383 -28.82 70.74 -18.63
N ILE A 384 -29.69 69.93 -19.22
CA ILE A 384 -30.56 70.31 -20.35
C ILE A 384 -31.86 70.99 -19.86
N GLN A 385 -32.24 70.81 -18.59
CA GLN A 385 -33.44 71.40 -17.99
C GLN A 385 -33.18 72.77 -17.32
N GLN A 386 -31.98 73.20 -17.19
CA GLN A 386 -31.55 74.54 -16.78
C GLN A 386 -31.24 75.40 -18.02
#